data_98b74a492b6363837995ff654ba0cf44
#
_entry.id   98b74a492b6363837995ff654ba0cf44
#
_cell.length_a   1.000
_cell.length_b   1.000
_cell.length_c   1.000
_cell.angle_alpha   90.00
_cell.angle_beta   90.00
_cell.angle_gamma   90.00
#
_symmetry.space_group_name_H-M   'P 1'
#
loop_
_entity.id
_entity.type
_entity.pdbx_description
1 polymer ?
#
loop_
_entity_poly.entity_id
_entity_poly.type
_entity_poly.pdbx_seq_one_letter_code
_entity_poly.pdbx_strand_id
1 'polypeptide(L)'
;HEPAVRLSERMLGRLPAHFQKVFFSDNGSTAVEVAIKMALQYFHNQGNTRKRKIIALADAYHGDTFGAMSLGAPSAFNAPFQEMLFEVEFIPSPLNPEACLKALEEKMRNAEDYAAFIFEPLIQGAGGMVMYSAETLDSLIACAQANQVMCIADEIMTGFGRTGKFFAIDHGNQKPDIICLSKGLTGGMLAMGLTICSNEIFNAFLSADRHKTLFHSHSFTANPLTCAAANASLDLMEAEGFWEKIEAIGQSHA
;
A
#
# COMPACT_ATOMS: atom_id res chain seq x y z
N HIS A 1 6.89 -19.27 13.13
CA HIS A 1 7.54 -19.03 14.43
C HIS A 1 6.82 -17.91 15.19
N GLU A 2 6.94 -17.91 16.52
CA GLU A 2 6.22 -17.00 17.42
C GLU A 2 6.34 -15.51 17.06
N PRO A 3 7.53 -14.90 16.83
CA PRO A 3 7.61 -13.48 16.49
C PRO A 3 6.79 -13.06 15.28
N ALA A 4 6.68 -13.90 14.24
CA ALA A 4 5.86 -13.59 13.07
C ALA A 4 4.35 -13.68 13.37
N VAL A 5 3.93 -14.69 14.15
CA VAL A 5 2.53 -14.84 14.57
C VAL A 5 2.11 -13.63 15.40
N ARG A 6 2.89 -13.30 16.45
CA ARG A 6 2.64 -12.13 17.30
C ARG A 6 2.59 -10.84 16.49
N LEU A 7 3.51 -10.63 15.55
CA LEU A 7 3.49 -9.43 14.68
C LEU A 7 2.23 -9.38 13.84
N SER A 8 1.84 -10.51 13.21
CA SER A 8 0.61 -10.56 12.41
C SER A 8 -0.63 -10.25 13.23
N GLU A 9 -0.78 -10.83 14.41
CA GLU A 9 -1.90 -10.58 15.31
C GLU A 9 -1.99 -9.10 15.72
N ARG A 10 -0.85 -8.49 16.09
CA ARG A 10 -0.80 -7.08 16.50
C ARG A 10 -1.13 -6.15 15.35
N MET A 11 -0.61 -6.42 14.15
CA MET A 11 -0.90 -5.60 12.96
C MET A 11 -2.38 -5.70 12.58
N LEU A 12 -2.93 -6.91 12.52
CA LEU A 12 -4.34 -7.12 12.20
C LEU A 12 -5.28 -6.53 13.26
N GLY A 13 -4.88 -6.53 14.53
CA GLY A 13 -5.65 -5.91 15.61
C GLY A 13 -5.72 -4.37 15.53
N ARG A 14 -4.87 -3.72 14.72
CA ARG A 14 -4.84 -2.26 14.52
C ARG A 14 -5.47 -1.82 13.21
N LEU A 15 -5.71 -2.74 12.31
CA LEU A 15 -6.30 -2.48 11.01
C LEU A 15 -7.82 -2.74 11.02
N PRO A 16 -8.57 -2.14 10.09
CA PRO A 16 -9.97 -2.48 9.86
C PRO A 16 -10.19 -3.99 9.73
N ALA A 17 -11.32 -4.49 10.24
CA ALA A 17 -11.60 -5.92 10.41
C ALA A 17 -11.59 -6.74 9.10
N HIS A 18 -11.70 -6.11 7.94
CA HIS A 18 -11.61 -6.80 6.65
C HIS A 18 -10.19 -7.24 6.30
N PHE A 19 -9.16 -6.60 6.87
CA PHE A 19 -7.77 -7.05 6.74
C PHE A 19 -7.52 -8.26 7.64
N GLN A 20 -7.15 -9.38 7.04
CA GLN A 20 -7.09 -10.65 7.77
C GLN A 20 -5.88 -11.53 7.40
N LYS A 21 -5.09 -11.12 6.41
CA LYS A 21 -3.93 -11.87 5.93
C LYS A 21 -2.72 -10.97 5.78
N VAL A 22 -1.59 -11.44 6.29
CA VAL A 22 -0.30 -10.75 6.25
C VAL A 22 0.67 -11.55 5.38
N PHE A 23 1.24 -10.90 4.39
CA PHE A 23 2.34 -11.42 3.59
C PHE A 23 3.63 -10.68 3.97
N PHE A 24 4.70 -11.42 4.22
CA PHE A 24 6.00 -10.89 4.63
C PHE A 24 6.94 -10.75 3.44
N SER A 25 7.58 -9.59 3.31
CA SER A 25 8.68 -9.33 2.39
C SER A 25 9.82 -8.60 3.11
N ASP A 26 10.85 -8.16 2.41
CA ASP A 26 12.08 -7.66 3.03
C ASP A 26 12.25 -6.14 2.98
N ASN A 27 11.41 -5.42 2.23
CA ASN A 27 11.42 -3.95 2.18
C ASN A 27 10.13 -3.39 1.57
N GLY A 28 10.03 -2.05 1.45
CA GLY A 28 8.85 -1.38 0.92
C GLY A 28 8.60 -1.70 -0.55
N SER A 29 9.63 -1.64 -1.40
CA SER A 29 9.46 -1.92 -2.84
C SER A 29 8.92 -3.33 -3.06
N THR A 30 9.42 -4.33 -2.32
CA THR A 30 8.93 -5.71 -2.42
C THR A 30 7.53 -5.89 -1.84
N ALA A 31 7.13 -5.11 -0.83
CA ALA A 31 5.73 -5.10 -0.37
C ALA A 31 4.78 -4.60 -1.48
N VAL A 32 5.18 -3.57 -2.22
CA VAL A 32 4.44 -3.05 -3.38
C VAL A 32 4.41 -4.08 -4.51
N GLU A 33 5.54 -4.73 -4.84
CA GLU A 33 5.59 -5.82 -5.84
C GLU A 33 4.58 -6.94 -5.52
N VAL A 34 4.49 -7.32 -4.24
CA VAL A 34 3.52 -8.32 -3.78
C VAL A 34 2.10 -7.81 -3.97
N ALA A 35 1.81 -6.55 -3.60
CA ALA A 35 0.47 -5.97 -3.71
C ALA A 35 -0.04 -5.95 -5.15
N ILE A 36 0.77 -5.48 -6.11
CA ILE A 36 0.37 -5.48 -7.53
C ILE A 36 0.20 -6.90 -8.09
N LYS A 37 1.07 -7.83 -7.71
CA LYS A 37 0.91 -9.25 -8.10
C LYS A 37 -0.36 -9.85 -7.51
N MET A 38 -0.70 -9.56 -6.26
CA MET A 38 -1.96 -9.99 -5.65
C MET A 38 -3.17 -9.44 -6.42
N ALA A 39 -3.19 -8.14 -6.72
CA ALA A 39 -4.31 -7.52 -7.41
C ALA A 39 -4.50 -8.10 -8.82
N LEU A 40 -3.42 -8.21 -9.61
CA LEU A 40 -3.48 -8.76 -10.96
C LEU A 40 -3.89 -10.24 -10.96
N GLN A 41 -3.28 -11.06 -10.11
CA GLN A 41 -3.54 -12.49 -10.07
C GLN A 41 -4.88 -12.81 -9.44
N TYR A 42 -5.42 -11.99 -8.53
CA TYR A 42 -6.77 -12.12 -8.01
C TYR A 42 -7.80 -12.20 -9.15
N PHE A 43 -7.78 -11.21 -10.05
CA PHE A 43 -8.70 -11.18 -11.18
C PHE A 43 -8.43 -12.32 -12.18
N HIS A 44 -7.16 -12.64 -12.44
CA HIS A 44 -6.78 -13.76 -13.28
C HIS A 44 -7.34 -15.09 -12.74
N ASN A 45 -7.20 -15.35 -11.45
CA ASN A 45 -7.68 -16.56 -10.79
C ASN A 45 -9.20 -16.70 -10.81
N GLN A 46 -9.92 -15.59 -10.92
CA GLN A 46 -11.38 -15.56 -11.08
C GLN A 46 -11.82 -15.63 -12.56
N GLY A 47 -10.89 -15.79 -13.49
CA GLY A 47 -11.18 -15.85 -14.93
C GLY A 47 -11.33 -14.49 -15.61
N ASN A 48 -11.18 -13.40 -14.88
CA ASN A 48 -11.21 -12.05 -15.46
C ASN A 48 -9.80 -11.64 -15.93
N THR A 49 -9.43 -12.06 -17.13
CA THR A 49 -8.11 -11.78 -17.72
C THR A 49 -8.01 -10.38 -18.35
N ARG A 50 -9.09 -9.61 -18.37
CA ARG A 50 -9.13 -8.25 -18.92
C ARG A 50 -8.55 -7.23 -17.95
N LYS A 51 -8.79 -7.37 -16.63
CA LYS A 51 -8.26 -6.48 -15.59
C LYS A 51 -6.74 -6.63 -15.43
N ARG A 52 -5.97 -5.84 -16.19
CA ARG A 52 -4.49 -5.91 -16.24
C ARG A 52 -3.81 -4.57 -16.05
N LYS A 53 -4.54 -3.45 -16.19
CA LYS A 53 -3.99 -2.11 -16.04
C LYS A 53 -4.00 -1.69 -14.59
N ILE A 54 -3.07 -0.81 -14.26
CA ILE A 54 -2.97 -0.17 -12.94
C ILE A 54 -3.04 1.33 -13.14
N ILE A 55 -3.74 1.99 -12.23
CA ILE A 55 -3.80 3.45 -12.13
C ILE A 55 -2.91 3.88 -10.96
N ALA A 56 -2.13 4.95 -11.16
CA ALA A 56 -1.36 5.60 -10.10
C ALA A 56 -1.54 7.12 -10.15
N LEU A 57 -1.16 7.81 -9.10
CA LEU A 57 -1.15 9.27 -9.05
C LEU A 57 0.08 9.83 -9.77
N ALA A 58 -0.06 10.97 -10.45
CA ALA A 58 1.09 11.74 -10.89
C ALA A 58 1.97 12.10 -9.67
N ASP A 59 3.27 12.19 -9.90
CA ASP A 59 4.29 12.45 -8.88
C ASP A 59 4.41 11.37 -7.78
N ALA A 60 3.78 10.20 -7.97
CA ALA A 60 3.88 9.08 -7.04
C ALA A 60 5.27 8.44 -7.05
N TYR A 61 5.65 7.87 -5.91
CA TYR A 61 6.83 7.02 -5.75
C TYR A 61 6.48 5.81 -4.87
N HIS A 62 6.74 4.61 -5.39
CA HIS A 62 6.39 3.37 -4.72
C HIS A 62 7.57 2.41 -4.53
N GLY A 63 8.77 2.81 -4.93
CA GLY A 63 10.02 2.04 -4.76
C GLY A 63 10.85 1.94 -6.04
N ASP A 64 12.01 1.28 -5.93
CA ASP A 64 13.05 1.23 -6.96
C ASP A 64 13.23 -0.14 -7.62
N THR A 65 12.45 -1.15 -7.26
CA THR A 65 12.36 -2.38 -8.07
C THR A 65 11.55 -2.10 -9.34
N PHE A 66 11.77 -2.83 -10.42
CA PHE A 66 11.15 -2.52 -11.72
C PHE A 66 9.62 -2.42 -11.65
N GLY A 67 8.95 -3.30 -10.92
CA GLY A 67 7.49 -3.23 -10.77
C GLY A 67 7.05 -2.02 -9.94
N ALA A 68 7.67 -1.77 -8.79
CA ALA A 68 7.39 -0.60 -7.97
C ALA A 68 7.76 0.71 -8.70
N MET A 69 8.89 0.72 -9.44
CA MET A 69 9.33 1.85 -10.25
C MET A 69 8.34 2.17 -11.38
N SER A 70 7.71 1.15 -11.97
CA SER A 70 6.68 1.36 -13.00
C SER A 70 5.48 2.16 -12.51
N LEU A 71 5.17 2.06 -11.21
CA LEU A 71 4.08 2.80 -10.55
C LEU A 71 4.46 4.24 -10.19
N GLY A 72 5.74 4.58 -10.25
CA GLY A 72 6.26 5.93 -10.06
C GLY A 72 6.10 6.75 -11.35
N ALA A 73 5.76 8.02 -11.18
CA ALA A 73 5.66 8.92 -12.33
C ALA A 73 6.99 9.02 -13.10
N PRO A 74 6.96 9.17 -14.44
CA PRO A 74 8.16 9.42 -15.23
C PRO A 74 8.96 10.60 -14.69
N SER A 75 10.25 10.39 -14.45
CA SER A 75 11.14 11.38 -13.85
C SER A 75 12.58 11.19 -14.33
N ALA A 76 13.47 12.13 -14.01
CA ALA A 76 14.90 11.99 -14.29
C ALA A 76 15.51 10.75 -13.58
N PHE A 77 14.93 10.30 -12.46
CA PHE A 77 15.45 9.18 -11.69
C PHE A 77 15.19 7.82 -12.35
N ASN A 78 14.08 7.68 -13.07
CA ASN A 78 13.70 6.42 -13.74
C ASN A 78 13.88 6.48 -15.27
N ALA A 79 14.27 7.62 -15.82
CA ALA A 79 14.46 7.81 -17.28
C ALA A 79 15.33 6.72 -17.95
N PRO A 80 16.47 6.26 -17.37
CA PRO A 80 17.28 5.22 -17.98
C PRO A 80 16.59 3.85 -18.10
N PHE A 81 15.50 3.63 -17.36
CA PHE A 81 14.80 2.34 -17.25
C PHE A 81 13.43 2.34 -17.91
N GLN A 82 12.98 3.45 -18.49
CA GLN A 82 11.63 3.64 -19.02
C GLN A 82 11.19 2.54 -19.99
N GLU A 83 12.08 2.08 -20.88
CA GLU A 83 11.77 1.04 -21.85
C GLU A 83 11.55 -0.36 -21.23
N MET A 84 11.97 -0.54 -19.97
CA MET A 84 11.86 -1.81 -19.22
C MET A 84 10.67 -1.81 -18.25
N LEU A 85 10.01 -0.66 -18.05
CA LEU A 85 8.88 -0.53 -17.16
C LEU A 85 7.59 -0.97 -17.86
N PHE A 86 6.68 -1.59 -17.11
CA PHE A 86 5.35 -1.87 -17.65
C PHE A 86 4.47 -0.63 -17.65
N GLU A 87 3.47 -0.63 -18.52
CA GLU A 87 2.55 0.50 -18.69
C GLU A 87 1.66 0.69 -17.46
N VAL A 88 1.63 1.93 -16.96
CA VAL A 88 0.75 2.40 -15.88
C VAL A 88 0.05 3.67 -16.35
N GLU A 89 -1.23 3.79 -16.03
CA GLU A 89 -2.00 4.99 -16.36
C GLU A 89 -2.02 5.96 -15.18
N PHE A 90 -1.46 7.16 -15.38
CA PHE A 90 -1.39 8.18 -14.35
C PHE A 90 -2.60 9.11 -14.43
N ILE A 91 -3.12 9.51 -13.26
CA ILE A 91 -4.11 10.58 -13.09
C ILE A 91 -3.45 11.77 -12.39
N PRO A 92 -3.97 12.99 -12.53
CA PRO A 92 -3.38 14.18 -11.90
C PRO A 92 -3.16 14.04 -10.40
N SER A 93 -2.15 14.76 -9.89
CA SER A 93 -1.87 14.82 -8.45
C SER A 93 -3.10 15.30 -7.66
N PRO A 94 -3.34 14.77 -6.45
CA PRO A 94 -4.45 15.18 -5.58
C PRO A 94 -4.32 16.60 -5.00
N LEU A 95 -3.26 17.35 -5.34
CA LEU A 95 -3.19 18.81 -5.13
C LEU A 95 -4.36 19.56 -5.79
N ASN A 96 -4.87 19.03 -6.90
CA ASN A 96 -6.13 19.48 -7.49
C ASN A 96 -7.16 18.35 -7.37
N PRO A 97 -7.92 18.31 -6.24
CA PRO A 97 -8.84 17.22 -5.95
C PRO A 97 -9.90 17.00 -7.04
N GLU A 98 -10.45 18.08 -7.59
CA GLU A 98 -11.49 18.02 -8.62
C GLU A 98 -10.96 17.41 -9.94
N ALA A 99 -9.78 17.85 -10.38
CA ALA A 99 -9.16 17.31 -11.59
C ALA A 99 -8.74 15.86 -11.40
N CYS A 100 -8.21 15.51 -10.22
CA CYS A 100 -7.81 14.14 -9.88
C CYS A 100 -9.02 13.19 -9.88
N LEU A 101 -10.10 13.55 -9.17
CA LEU A 101 -11.32 12.74 -9.11
C LEU A 101 -11.96 12.59 -10.48
N LYS A 102 -12.09 13.69 -11.23
CA LYS A 102 -12.65 13.66 -12.59
C LYS A 102 -11.86 12.73 -13.51
N ALA A 103 -10.54 12.79 -13.46
CA ALA A 103 -9.69 11.91 -14.27
C ALA A 103 -9.87 10.44 -13.87
N LEU A 104 -10.02 10.13 -12.57
CA LEU A 104 -10.33 8.78 -12.11
C LEU A 104 -11.70 8.32 -12.62
N GLU A 105 -12.75 9.16 -12.51
CA GLU A 105 -14.09 8.86 -13.03
C GLU A 105 -14.08 8.58 -14.54
N GLU A 106 -13.28 9.32 -15.30
CA GLU A 106 -13.11 9.07 -16.74
C GLU A 106 -12.47 7.69 -17.00
N LYS A 107 -11.49 7.26 -16.20
CA LYS A 107 -10.92 5.91 -16.26
C LYS A 107 -11.95 4.85 -15.91
N MET A 108 -12.82 5.12 -14.93
CA MET A 108 -13.87 4.18 -14.49
C MET A 108 -14.90 3.86 -15.57
N ARG A 109 -14.99 4.63 -16.66
CA ARG A 109 -15.80 4.26 -17.83
C ARG A 109 -15.34 2.98 -18.52
N ASN A 110 -14.08 2.60 -18.30
CA ASN A 110 -13.48 1.34 -18.79
C ASN A 110 -12.92 0.53 -17.61
N ALA A 111 -13.64 0.49 -16.49
CA ALA A 111 -13.19 -0.15 -15.24
C ALA A 111 -12.84 -1.63 -15.40
N GLU A 112 -13.39 -2.28 -16.44
CA GLU A 112 -13.08 -3.68 -16.76
C GLU A 112 -11.62 -3.91 -17.21
N ASP A 113 -10.86 -2.86 -17.51
CA ASP A 113 -9.43 -2.97 -17.86
C ASP A 113 -8.53 -2.84 -16.63
N TYR A 114 -9.02 -2.20 -15.54
CA TYR A 114 -8.20 -1.84 -14.39
C TYR A 114 -8.31 -2.86 -13.26
N ALA A 115 -7.17 -3.40 -12.83
CA ALA A 115 -7.07 -4.27 -11.66
C ALA A 115 -6.96 -3.47 -10.38
N ALA A 116 -6.16 -2.41 -10.36
CA ALA A 116 -5.90 -1.65 -9.15
C ALA A 116 -5.68 -0.15 -9.41
N PHE A 117 -5.95 0.63 -8.37
CA PHE A 117 -5.51 2.00 -8.15
C PHE A 117 -4.59 2.03 -6.93
N ILE A 118 -3.34 2.48 -7.10
CA ILE A 118 -2.35 2.61 -6.03
C ILE A 118 -2.11 4.08 -5.70
N PHE A 119 -1.94 4.37 -4.42
CA PHE A 119 -1.71 5.73 -3.93
C PHE A 119 -0.93 5.75 -2.61
N GLU A 120 -0.19 6.82 -2.36
CA GLU A 120 0.36 7.18 -1.05
C GLU A 120 -0.73 7.97 -0.29
N PRO A 121 -1.30 7.49 0.84
CA PRO A 121 -2.41 8.18 1.48
C PRO A 121 -1.97 9.48 2.16
N LEU A 122 -2.67 10.58 1.89
CA LEU A 122 -2.53 11.94 2.42
C LEU A 122 -1.24 12.68 2.06
N ILE A 123 -0.13 11.99 1.78
CA ILE A 123 1.16 12.63 1.50
C ILE A 123 1.90 11.84 0.43
N GLN A 124 2.16 12.45 -0.73
CA GLN A 124 3.10 11.95 -1.71
C GLN A 124 4.52 12.37 -1.30
N GLY A 125 5.28 11.45 -0.69
CA GLY A 125 6.55 11.79 -0.05
C GLY A 125 7.62 12.25 -1.02
N ALA A 126 8.09 11.36 -1.90
CA ALA A 126 9.14 11.65 -2.87
C ALA A 126 8.69 12.63 -3.98
N GLY A 127 7.39 12.73 -4.22
CA GLY A 127 6.78 13.70 -5.13
C GLY A 127 6.81 15.16 -4.65
N GLY A 128 7.55 15.46 -3.59
CA GLY A 128 7.71 16.81 -3.07
C GLY A 128 6.90 17.10 -1.80
N MET A 129 6.56 16.07 -1.03
CA MET A 129 5.75 16.18 0.21
C MET A 129 4.37 16.82 -0.07
N VAL A 130 3.76 16.43 -1.18
CA VAL A 130 2.43 16.90 -1.59
C VAL A 130 1.37 16.37 -0.64
N MET A 131 0.76 17.25 0.12
CA MET A 131 -0.31 16.90 1.07
C MET A 131 -1.69 17.13 0.46
N TYR A 132 -2.63 16.24 0.78
CA TYR A 132 -4.03 16.33 0.37
C TYR A 132 -4.97 15.83 1.46
N SER A 133 -6.25 16.19 1.37
CA SER A 133 -7.20 15.94 2.46
C SER A 133 -7.71 14.50 2.51
N ALA A 134 -8.19 14.10 3.69
CA ALA A 134 -8.83 12.80 3.89
C ALA A 134 -10.13 12.66 3.07
N GLU A 135 -10.86 13.75 2.86
CA GLU A 135 -12.08 13.78 2.02
C GLU A 135 -11.75 13.48 0.56
N THR A 136 -10.62 14.02 0.07
CA THR A 136 -10.13 13.69 -1.28
C THR A 136 -9.78 12.21 -1.37
N LEU A 137 -9.05 11.68 -0.38
CA LEU A 137 -8.70 10.27 -0.31
C LEU A 137 -9.95 9.37 -0.31
N ASP A 138 -10.94 9.69 0.53
CA ASP A 138 -12.21 8.98 0.62
C ASP A 138 -12.95 8.96 -0.73
N SER A 139 -12.99 10.10 -1.43
CA SER A 139 -13.64 10.22 -2.73
C SER A 139 -12.97 9.35 -3.80
N LEU A 140 -11.64 9.30 -3.82
CA LEU A 140 -10.88 8.49 -4.76
C LEU A 140 -11.06 6.99 -4.49
N ILE A 141 -10.98 6.55 -3.22
CA ILE A 141 -11.21 5.15 -2.84
C ILE A 141 -12.64 4.74 -3.20
N ALA A 142 -13.64 5.53 -2.82
CA ALA A 142 -15.05 5.24 -3.12
C ALA A 142 -15.31 5.13 -4.63
N CYS A 143 -14.74 6.02 -5.44
CA CYS A 143 -14.86 5.99 -6.89
C CYS A 143 -14.27 4.69 -7.49
N ALA A 144 -13.07 4.29 -7.09
CA ALA A 144 -12.42 3.09 -7.58
C ALA A 144 -13.18 1.82 -7.15
N GLN A 145 -13.52 1.69 -5.86
CA GLN A 145 -14.20 0.51 -5.31
C GLN A 145 -15.62 0.33 -5.84
N ALA A 146 -16.38 1.43 -6.06
CA ALA A 146 -17.70 1.37 -6.70
C ALA A 146 -17.65 0.75 -8.10
N ASN A 147 -16.49 0.78 -8.76
CA ASN A 147 -16.23 0.22 -10.07
C ASN A 147 -15.42 -1.10 -10.03
N GLN A 148 -15.33 -1.72 -8.85
CA GLN A 148 -14.58 -2.99 -8.65
C GLN A 148 -13.10 -2.89 -9.06
N VAL A 149 -12.46 -1.74 -8.87
CA VAL A 149 -11.02 -1.53 -9.00
C VAL A 149 -10.43 -1.56 -7.60
N MET A 150 -9.47 -2.48 -7.34
CA MET A 150 -8.86 -2.62 -6.02
C MET A 150 -8.07 -1.37 -5.64
N CYS A 151 -8.19 -0.94 -4.41
CA CYS A 151 -7.43 0.15 -3.83
C CYS A 151 -6.23 -0.38 -3.04
N ILE A 152 -5.01 0.03 -3.43
CA ILE A 152 -3.76 -0.31 -2.74
C ILE A 152 -3.23 0.95 -2.08
N ALA A 153 -3.20 0.97 -0.74
CA ALA A 153 -2.59 2.05 0.02
C ALA A 153 -1.11 1.75 0.31
N ASP A 154 -0.23 2.61 -0.17
CA ASP A 154 1.18 2.59 0.16
C ASP A 154 1.43 3.42 1.43
N GLU A 155 1.35 2.76 2.58
CA GLU A 155 1.60 3.34 3.91
C GLU A 155 3.07 3.18 4.36
N ILE A 156 3.99 2.90 3.43
CA ILE A 156 5.40 2.67 3.75
C ILE A 156 6.02 3.90 4.41
N MET A 157 5.67 5.11 3.94
CA MET A 157 6.12 6.36 4.54
C MET A 157 5.11 6.92 5.54
N THR A 158 3.82 6.78 5.27
CA THR A 158 2.76 7.49 5.97
C THR A 158 2.28 6.79 7.25
N GLY A 159 2.56 5.51 7.38
CA GLY A 159 2.21 4.72 8.56
C GLY A 159 3.05 5.04 9.81
N PHE A 160 2.65 4.42 10.90
CA PHE A 160 3.37 4.41 12.19
C PHE A 160 3.54 5.81 12.82
N GLY A 161 2.48 6.63 12.77
CA GLY A 161 2.44 7.93 13.45
C GLY A 161 2.88 9.12 12.60
N ARG A 162 3.31 8.91 11.34
CA ARG A 162 3.79 10.00 10.46
C ARG A 162 2.78 11.13 10.28
N THR A 163 1.51 10.80 10.19
CA THR A 163 0.40 11.76 9.99
C THR A 163 -0.36 12.09 11.28
N GLY A 164 0.15 11.70 12.44
CA GLY A 164 -0.51 11.89 13.73
C GLY A 164 -1.44 10.74 14.16
N LYS A 165 -1.80 9.84 13.25
CA LYS A 165 -2.52 8.58 13.54
C LYS A 165 -1.65 7.38 13.22
N PHE A 166 -2.05 6.17 13.66
CA PHE A 166 -1.25 4.98 13.46
C PHE A 166 -1.03 4.72 11.96
N PHE A 167 -2.08 4.83 11.16
CA PHE A 167 -2.05 4.83 9.70
C PHE A 167 -2.67 6.11 9.13
N ALA A 168 -2.21 6.54 7.96
CA ALA A 168 -2.80 7.70 7.29
C ALA A 168 -4.25 7.42 6.84
N ILE A 169 -4.58 6.17 6.46
CA ILE A 169 -5.96 5.76 6.17
C ILE A 169 -6.93 5.90 7.36
N ASP A 170 -6.42 6.07 8.58
CA ASP A 170 -7.27 6.27 9.76
C ASP A 170 -7.89 7.66 9.82
N HIS A 171 -7.41 8.61 9.02
CA HIS A 171 -8.00 9.94 8.89
C HIS A 171 -9.28 9.95 8.06
N GLY A 172 -9.42 9.00 7.12
CA GLY A 172 -10.59 8.84 6.26
C GLY A 172 -11.59 7.78 6.73
N ASN A 173 -12.74 7.72 6.07
CA ASN A 173 -13.81 6.75 6.33
C ASN A 173 -13.70 5.53 5.40
N GLN A 174 -13.26 5.75 4.16
CA GLN A 174 -13.05 4.68 3.18
C GLN A 174 -11.77 3.91 3.50
N LYS A 175 -11.76 2.62 3.21
CA LYS A 175 -10.59 1.76 3.50
C LYS A 175 -10.14 1.03 2.24
N PRO A 176 -8.83 0.92 2.01
CA PRO A 176 -8.29 0.20 0.84
C PRO A 176 -8.46 -1.31 0.98
N ASP A 177 -8.27 -2.02 -0.11
CA ASP A 177 -8.34 -3.50 -0.18
C ASP A 177 -7.01 -4.15 0.21
N ILE A 178 -5.90 -3.47 -0.08
CA ILE A 178 -4.54 -3.90 0.23
C ILE A 178 -3.77 -2.73 0.85
N ILE A 179 -2.92 -3.00 1.83
CA ILE A 179 -2.04 -2.03 2.45
C ILE A 179 -0.59 -2.53 2.43
N CYS A 180 0.35 -1.65 2.06
CA CYS A 180 1.79 -1.91 2.06
C CYS A 180 2.46 -1.16 3.20
N LEU A 181 3.28 -1.85 4.00
CA LEU A 181 3.93 -1.32 5.19
C LEU A 181 5.43 -1.63 5.18
N SER A 182 6.25 -0.71 5.68
CA SER A 182 7.70 -0.87 5.86
C SER A 182 8.24 0.23 6.79
N LYS A 183 9.48 0.66 6.63
CA LYS A 183 10.15 1.78 7.33
C LYS A 183 9.86 1.82 8.84
N GLY A 184 8.84 2.59 9.27
CA GLY A 184 8.43 2.73 10.68
C GLY A 184 8.04 1.41 11.34
N LEU A 185 7.69 0.38 10.57
CA LEU A 185 7.33 -0.94 11.05
C LEU A 185 8.37 -1.52 12.02
N THR A 186 9.66 -1.36 11.70
CA THR A 186 10.78 -1.87 12.55
C THR A 186 11.49 -0.75 13.31
N GLY A 187 10.92 0.46 13.38
CA GLY A 187 11.59 1.62 13.98
C GLY A 187 12.91 1.99 13.30
N GLY A 188 13.13 1.58 12.05
CA GLY A 188 14.35 1.82 11.30
C GLY A 188 15.52 0.88 11.61
N MET A 189 15.30 -0.15 12.45
CA MET A 189 16.38 -1.05 12.89
C MET A 189 16.76 -2.11 11.84
N LEU A 190 15.79 -2.68 11.16
CA LEU A 190 15.99 -3.77 10.18
C LEU A 190 15.01 -3.61 9.00
N ALA A 191 15.42 -4.11 7.83
CA ALA A 191 14.57 -4.09 6.66
C ALA A 191 13.44 -5.14 6.78
N MET A 192 12.20 -4.72 6.54
CA MET A 192 11.00 -5.56 6.47
C MET A 192 9.91 -4.85 5.67
N GLY A 193 9.13 -5.62 4.94
CA GLY A 193 7.90 -5.18 4.30
C GLY A 193 6.75 -6.11 4.64
N LEU A 194 5.55 -5.55 4.74
CA LEU A 194 4.30 -6.32 4.85
C LEU A 194 3.34 -5.88 3.78
N THR A 195 2.65 -6.86 3.20
CA THR A 195 1.47 -6.63 2.35
C THR A 195 0.29 -7.30 3.05
N ILE A 196 -0.73 -6.52 3.38
CA ILE A 196 -1.87 -7.00 4.16
C ILE A 196 -3.14 -6.88 3.32
N CYS A 197 -3.95 -7.94 3.29
CA CYS A 197 -5.16 -8.00 2.47
C CYS A 197 -6.32 -8.70 3.21
N SER A 198 -7.49 -8.71 2.56
CA SER A 198 -8.68 -9.39 3.07
C SER A 198 -8.63 -10.91 2.86
N ASN A 199 -9.53 -11.64 3.56
CA ASN A 199 -9.77 -13.04 3.28
C ASN A 199 -10.34 -13.28 1.88
N GLU A 200 -11.10 -12.35 1.35
CA GLU A 200 -11.64 -12.44 -0.01
C GLU A 200 -10.51 -12.55 -1.04
N ILE A 201 -9.54 -11.64 -0.95
CA ILE A 201 -8.35 -11.66 -1.81
C ILE A 201 -7.58 -12.97 -1.61
N PHE A 202 -7.30 -13.37 -0.37
CA PHE A 202 -6.59 -14.60 -0.05
C PHE A 202 -7.29 -15.86 -0.61
N ASN A 203 -8.61 -15.94 -0.48
CA ASN A 203 -9.38 -17.09 -0.94
C ASN A 203 -9.33 -17.31 -2.45
N ALA A 204 -9.09 -16.27 -3.24
CA ALA A 204 -8.89 -16.39 -4.69
C ALA A 204 -7.65 -17.21 -5.07
N PHE A 205 -6.71 -17.37 -4.13
CA PHE A 205 -5.49 -18.16 -4.31
C PHE A 205 -5.61 -19.60 -3.74
N LEU A 206 -6.67 -19.88 -2.96
CA LEU A 206 -6.91 -21.22 -2.42
C LEU A 206 -7.56 -22.10 -3.47
N SER A 207 -6.81 -23.09 -3.96
CA SER A 207 -7.29 -24.04 -4.97
C SER A 207 -6.50 -25.34 -4.94
N ALA A 208 -7.11 -26.42 -5.41
CA ALA A 208 -6.38 -27.64 -5.76
C ALA A 208 -5.50 -27.44 -7.01
N ASP A 209 -5.83 -26.47 -7.85
CA ASP A 209 -5.01 -26.06 -8.98
C ASP A 209 -3.84 -25.19 -8.49
N ARG A 210 -2.64 -25.75 -8.55
CA ARG A 210 -1.40 -25.06 -8.13
C ARG A 210 -1.09 -23.81 -8.96
N HIS A 211 -1.62 -23.67 -10.17
CA HIS A 211 -1.44 -22.46 -10.98
C HIS A 211 -2.09 -21.22 -10.38
N LYS A 212 -3.03 -21.38 -9.45
CA LYS A 212 -3.64 -20.28 -8.71
C LYS A 212 -2.83 -19.80 -7.50
N THR A 213 -1.76 -20.50 -7.14
CA THR A 213 -0.90 -20.12 -6.01
C THR A 213 -0.12 -18.84 -6.32
N LEU A 214 0.01 -17.94 -5.36
CA LEU A 214 0.91 -16.79 -5.47
C LEU A 214 2.36 -17.27 -5.34
N PHE A 215 3.06 -17.42 -6.46
CA PHE A 215 4.48 -17.77 -6.49
C PHE A 215 5.34 -16.53 -6.26
N HIS A 216 5.46 -16.13 -5.01
CA HIS A 216 6.35 -15.06 -4.58
C HIS A 216 6.83 -15.35 -3.16
N SER A 217 8.13 -15.44 -2.99
CA SER A 217 8.80 -15.50 -1.69
C SER A 217 10.30 -15.26 -1.85
N HIS A 218 11.01 -15.21 -0.76
CA HIS A 218 12.47 -15.19 -0.71
C HIS A 218 12.97 -15.93 0.55
N SER A 219 14.28 -16.20 0.61
CA SER A 219 14.87 -17.00 1.69
C SER A 219 14.70 -16.42 3.09
N PHE A 220 14.49 -15.10 3.21
CA PHE A 220 14.35 -14.38 4.48
C PHE A 220 12.92 -13.98 4.81
N THR A 221 11.91 -14.54 4.11
CA THR A 221 10.49 -14.29 4.39
C THR A 221 10.19 -14.52 5.88
N ALA A 222 9.61 -13.51 6.54
CA ALA A 222 9.32 -13.50 7.98
C ALA A 222 10.55 -13.78 8.86
N ASN A 223 11.71 -13.21 8.53
CA ASN A 223 12.93 -13.35 9.31
C ASN A 223 12.65 -13.07 10.81
N PRO A 224 12.98 -14.01 11.73
CA PRO A 224 12.66 -13.86 13.14
C PRO A 224 13.28 -12.64 13.80
N LEU A 225 14.46 -12.19 13.37
CA LEU A 225 15.10 -10.98 13.91
C LEU A 225 14.31 -9.72 13.50
N THR A 226 13.90 -9.63 12.24
CA THR A 226 13.11 -8.48 11.78
C THR A 226 11.72 -8.47 12.39
N CYS A 227 11.08 -9.63 12.56
CA CYS A 227 9.81 -9.76 13.29
C CYS A 227 9.93 -9.34 14.76
N ALA A 228 11.05 -9.69 15.42
CA ALA A 228 11.31 -9.26 16.80
C ALA A 228 11.52 -7.74 16.88
N ALA A 229 12.30 -7.15 15.95
CA ALA A 229 12.49 -5.70 15.88
C ALA A 229 11.14 -4.96 15.64
N ALA A 230 10.29 -5.47 14.74
CA ALA A 230 8.97 -4.90 14.51
C ALA A 230 8.08 -4.99 15.75
N ASN A 231 8.07 -6.11 16.47
CA ASN A 231 7.35 -6.24 17.74
C ASN A 231 7.86 -5.26 18.79
N ALA A 232 9.19 -5.08 18.91
CA ALA A 232 9.77 -4.10 19.84
C ALA A 232 9.41 -2.65 19.45
N SER A 233 9.39 -2.33 18.16
CA SER A 233 8.91 -1.04 17.66
C SER A 233 7.45 -0.78 18.06
N LEU A 234 6.59 -1.80 17.94
CA LEU A 234 5.20 -1.70 18.38
C LEU A 234 5.08 -1.55 19.91
N ASP A 235 5.94 -2.22 20.69
CA ASP A 235 5.98 -2.06 22.16
C ASP A 235 6.28 -0.60 22.54
N LEU A 236 7.19 0.08 21.82
CA LEU A 236 7.48 1.50 22.01
C LEU A 236 6.30 2.40 21.64
N MET A 237 5.58 2.09 20.56
CA MET A 237 4.40 2.85 20.14
C MET A 237 3.21 2.67 21.09
N GLU A 238 3.16 1.58 21.84
CA GLU A 238 2.14 1.28 22.86
C GLU A 238 2.51 1.85 24.24
N ALA A 239 3.77 2.30 24.43
CA ALA A 239 4.22 2.87 25.68
C ALA A 239 3.49 4.19 25.98
N GLU A 240 3.29 4.45 27.28
CA GLU A 240 2.72 5.71 27.79
C GLU A 240 3.51 6.92 27.28
N GLY A 241 2.79 7.95 26.84
CA GLY A 241 3.39 9.20 26.35
C GLY A 241 3.90 9.17 24.92
N PHE A 242 3.79 8.04 24.18
CA PHE A 242 4.25 8.01 22.77
C PHE A 242 3.39 8.92 21.88
N TRP A 243 2.08 8.80 21.94
CA TRP A 243 1.15 9.56 21.09
C TRP A 243 1.08 11.03 21.45
N GLU A 244 1.22 11.35 22.73
CA GLU A 244 1.34 12.73 23.22
C GLU A 244 2.60 13.43 22.64
N LYS A 245 3.71 12.70 22.49
CA LYS A 245 4.91 13.24 21.82
C LYS A 245 4.68 13.46 20.33
N ILE A 246 4.00 12.55 19.64
CA ILE A 246 3.64 12.71 18.24
C ILE A 246 2.76 13.97 18.05
N GLU A 247 1.76 14.15 18.90
CA GLU A 247 0.89 15.34 18.88
C GLU A 247 1.69 16.61 19.13
N ALA A 248 2.56 16.64 20.14
CA ALA A 248 3.40 17.78 20.46
C ALA A 248 4.35 18.16 19.30
N ILE A 249 4.91 17.18 18.58
CA ILE A 249 5.68 17.43 17.36
C ILE A 249 4.82 18.12 16.31
N GLY A 250 3.61 17.61 16.04
CA GLY A 250 2.66 18.22 15.10
C GLY A 250 2.35 19.68 15.47
N GLN A 251 2.03 19.94 16.75
CA GLN A 251 1.74 21.29 17.24
C GLN A 251 2.94 22.24 17.13
N SER A 252 4.17 21.75 17.25
CA SER A 252 5.38 22.57 17.14
C SER A 252 5.72 22.99 15.71
N HIS A 253 5.10 22.36 14.71
CA HIS A 253 5.33 22.61 13.28
C HIS A 253 4.11 23.22 12.57
N ALA A 254 2.99 23.41 13.27
CA ALA A 254 1.79 24.09 12.79
C ALA A 254 1.91 25.60 12.97
#